data_e8f4cc6261ccd5d46a3ba95a87e31dd5
#
_entry.id   e8f4cc6261ccd5d46a3ba95a87e31dd5
#
_cell.length_a   1.000
_cell.length_b   1.000
_cell.length_c   1.000
_cell.angle_alpha   90.00
_cell.angle_beta   90.00
_cell.angle_gamma   90.00
#
_symmetry.space_group_name_H-M   'P 1'
#
loop_
_entity.id
_entity.type
_entity.pdbx_description
1 polymer ?
#
loop_
_entity_poly.entity_id
_entity_poly.type
_entity_poly.pdbx_seq_one_letter_code
_entity_poly.pdbx_strand_id
1 'polypeptide(L)'
;MAPLILRLDIAGSPIRWIPWQLAVSLYSREMIAWTAGDSIFTFRGGISRSTGLRSIVEINSIIAVKRSSPSKYNGRITPPLTNRELFLRDANLCMYCGNKNHIISLTRDHVVPLSKGGKDLWSNVVTACRNCNIRKGNRTPENAHMPLLAIPYIPNWAEYLALSNRKILADQMDFLKTQFSGRKISFIGN
;
A
#
# COMPACT_ATOMS: atom_id res chain seq x y z
N MET A 1 11.03 -15.55 -4.94
CA MET A 1 9.80 -15.01 -5.56
C MET A 1 10.17 -13.68 -6.17
N ALA A 2 9.91 -13.48 -7.46
CA ALA A 2 10.23 -12.23 -8.16
C ALA A 2 9.44 -11.06 -7.52
N PRO A 3 10.03 -9.84 -7.52
CA PRO A 3 9.34 -8.66 -7.00
C PRO A 3 8.10 -8.33 -7.85
N LEU A 4 7.12 -7.68 -7.23
CA LEU A 4 5.97 -7.14 -7.93
C LEU A 4 6.35 -5.85 -8.66
N ILE A 5 5.66 -5.58 -9.75
CA ILE A 5 5.87 -4.40 -10.59
C ILE A 5 4.79 -3.37 -10.25
N LEU A 6 5.19 -2.12 -10.08
CA LEU A 6 4.27 -1.03 -9.85
C LEU A 6 3.64 -0.59 -11.19
N ARG A 7 2.33 -0.81 -11.33
CA ARG A 7 1.58 -0.35 -12.50
C ARG A 7 0.97 1.01 -12.24
N LEU A 8 1.20 1.93 -13.18
CA LEU A 8 0.66 3.28 -13.20
C LEU A 8 -0.35 3.45 -14.33
N ASP A 9 -1.15 4.51 -14.27
CA ASP A 9 -1.83 5.05 -15.44
C ASP A 9 -0.85 5.89 -16.29
N ILE A 10 -1.32 6.40 -17.42
CA ILE A 10 -0.49 7.20 -18.33
C ILE A 10 0.01 8.50 -17.69
N ALA A 11 -0.74 9.04 -16.75
CA ALA A 11 -0.41 10.28 -16.02
C ALA A 11 0.56 10.04 -14.84
N GLY A 12 0.95 8.79 -14.57
CA GLY A 12 1.86 8.44 -13.47
C GLY A 12 1.16 8.16 -12.14
N SER A 13 -0.17 8.10 -12.11
CA SER A 13 -0.86 7.76 -10.87
C SER A 13 -0.75 6.25 -10.60
N PRO A 14 -0.36 5.82 -9.39
CA PRO A 14 -0.24 4.41 -9.08
C PRO A 14 -1.61 3.74 -9.03
N ILE A 15 -1.70 2.56 -9.67
CA ILE A 15 -2.95 1.80 -9.76
C ILE A 15 -2.91 0.58 -8.84
N ARG A 16 -1.88 -0.29 -9.01
CA ARG A 16 -1.74 -1.53 -8.26
C ARG A 16 -0.40 -2.20 -8.51
N TRP A 17 -0.10 -3.15 -7.68
CA TRP A 17 0.96 -4.11 -7.90
C TRP A 17 0.53 -5.19 -8.90
N ILE A 18 1.43 -5.58 -9.80
CA ILE A 18 1.20 -6.67 -10.75
C ILE A 18 2.38 -7.65 -10.75
N PRO A 19 2.13 -8.94 -11.03
CA PRO A 19 3.19 -9.91 -11.22
C PRO A 19 3.84 -9.73 -12.61
N TRP A 20 5.08 -10.21 -12.74
CA TRP A 20 5.87 -10.09 -13.97
C TRP A 20 5.17 -10.70 -15.21
N GLN A 21 4.40 -11.79 -15.04
CA GLN A 21 3.66 -12.43 -16.14
C GLN A 21 2.68 -11.47 -16.82
N LEU A 22 1.97 -10.70 -15.99
CA LEU A 22 1.05 -9.67 -16.49
C LEU A 22 1.81 -8.53 -17.16
N ALA A 23 2.96 -8.14 -16.63
CA ALA A 23 3.80 -7.13 -17.26
C ALA A 23 4.29 -7.59 -18.64
N VAL A 24 4.82 -8.82 -18.79
CA VAL A 24 5.20 -9.40 -20.09
C VAL A 24 4.05 -9.30 -21.09
N SER A 25 2.82 -9.67 -20.69
CA SER A 25 1.64 -9.57 -21.55
C SER A 25 1.34 -8.12 -21.98
N LEU A 26 1.57 -7.14 -21.10
CA LEU A 26 1.38 -5.73 -21.44
C LEU A 26 2.44 -5.23 -22.43
N TYR A 27 3.70 -5.63 -22.26
CA TYR A 27 4.78 -5.33 -23.22
C TYR A 27 4.52 -5.96 -24.60
N SER A 28 4.16 -7.24 -24.63
CA SER A 28 3.87 -7.96 -25.90
C SER A 28 2.69 -7.39 -26.68
N ARG A 29 1.78 -6.70 -26.01
CA ARG A 29 0.62 -6.01 -26.61
C ARG A 29 0.88 -4.55 -26.90
N GLU A 30 2.09 -4.07 -26.74
CA GLU A 30 2.48 -2.66 -26.91
C GLU A 30 1.65 -1.67 -26.07
N MET A 31 1.18 -2.14 -24.91
CA MET A 31 0.33 -1.37 -24.02
C MET A 31 1.11 -0.45 -23.09
N ILE A 32 2.43 -0.53 -23.08
CA ILE A 32 3.29 0.32 -22.24
C ILE A 32 3.41 1.70 -22.87
N ALA A 33 3.16 2.74 -22.08
CA ALA A 33 3.33 4.14 -22.48
C ALA A 33 4.74 4.63 -22.17
N TRP A 34 5.20 4.38 -20.96
CA TRP A 34 6.54 4.69 -20.49
C TRP A 34 6.91 3.81 -19.29
N THR A 35 8.18 3.80 -18.92
CA THR A 35 8.71 3.02 -17.81
C THR A 35 9.60 3.88 -16.93
N ALA A 36 9.76 3.48 -15.67
CA ALA A 36 10.69 4.07 -14.72
C ALA A 36 11.28 2.99 -13.81
N GLY A 37 12.30 3.38 -13.06
CA GLY A 37 13.03 2.46 -12.19
C GLY A 37 13.92 1.49 -12.96
N ASP A 38 14.56 0.58 -12.23
CA ASP A 38 15.52 -0.35 -12.78
C ASP A 38 14.86 -1.49 -13.56
N SER A 39 15.60 -2.06 -14.53
CA SER A 39 15.22 -3.32 -15.16
C SER A 39 15.42 -4.46 -14.16
N ILE A 40 14.33 -5.11 -13.77
CA ILE A 40 14.34 -6.13 -12.71
C ILE A 40 14.21 -7.55 -13.26
N PHE A 41 13.85 -7.69 -14.53
CA PHE A 41 13.60 -9.00 -15.12
C PHE A 41 13.73 -8.95 -16.64
N THR A 42 14.45 -9.92 -17.21
CA THR A 42 14.56 -10.12 -18.66
C THR A 42 13.82 -11.39 -19.05
N PHE A 43 12.73 -11.25 -19.79
CA PHE A 43 12.00 -12.38 -20.35
C PHE A 43 12.53 -12.72 -21.73
N ARG A 44 12.89 -14.00 -21.96
CA ARG A 44 13.33 -14.53 -23.23
C ARG A 44 12.19 -15.36 -23.85
N GLY A 45 11.59 -14.83 -24.89
CA GLY A 45 10.51 -15.50 -25.61
C GLY A 45 10.99 -16.49 -26.65
N GLY A 46 10.12 -16.84 -27.58
CA GLY A 46 10.42 -17.71 -28.71
C GLY A 46 11.30 -17.06 -29.78
N ILE A 47 11.73 -17.88 -30.75
CA ILE A 47 12.44 -17.43 -31.96
C ILE A 47 11.39 -17.03 -33.01
N SER A 48 11.49 -15.83 -33.54
CA SER A 48 10.65 -15.36 -34.65
C SER A 48 10.94 -16.16 -35.90
N ARG A 49 9.93 -16.73 -36.53
CA ARG A 49 10.09 -17.47 -37.79
C ARG A 49 10.50 -16.58 -38.96
N SER A 50 10.15 -15.29 -38.93
CA SER A 50 10.46 -14.34 -39.99
C SER A 50 11.86 -13.75 -39.89
N THR A 51 12.36 -13.52 -38.66
CA THR A 51 13.65 -12.84 -38.45
C THR A 51 14.77 -13.77 -37.94
N GLY A 52 14.43 -14.99 -37.47
CA GLY A 52 15.35 -15.89 -36.80
C GLY A 52 15.83 -15.40 -35.42
N LEU A 53 15.36 -14.25 -34.97
CA LEU A 53 15.80 -13.65 -33.72
C LEU A 53 14.90 -14.08 -32.56
N ARG A 54 15.49 -14.25 -31.38
CA ARG A 54 14.75 -14.49 -30.14
C ARG A 54 14.17 -13.18 -29.63
N SER A 55 12.90 -13.18 -29.26
CA SER A 55 12.30 -12.04 -28.61
C SER A 55 12.82 -11.91 -27.17
N ILE A 56 13.21 -10.70 -26.80
CA ILE A 56 13.69 -10.35 -25.46
C ILE A 56 12.84 -9.18 -24.98
N VAL A 57 12.30 -9.29 -23.76
CA VAL A 57 11.54 -8.23 -23.11
C VAL A 57 12.20 -7.91 -21.77
N GLU A 58 12.70 -6.70 -21.65
CA GLU A 58 13.20 -6.16 -20.39
C GLU A 58 12.06 -5.47 -19.65
N ILE A 59 11.88 -5.84 -18.39
CA ILE A 59 10.76 -5.36 -17.57
C ILE A 59 11.31 -4.47 -16.46
N ASN A 60 10.89 -3.22 -16.45
CA ASN A 60 11.21 -2.27 -15.40
C ASN A 60 10.33 -2.48 -14.16
N SER A 61 10.83 -2.03 -13.03
CA SER A 61 10.14 -2.07 -11.72
C SER A 61 8.83 -1.28 -11.70
N ILE A 62 8.73 -0.24 -12.55
CA ILE A 62 7.60 0.67 -12.67
C ILE A 62 7.19 0.77 -14.13
N ILE A 63 5.92 0.57 -14.43
CA ILE A 63 5.38 0.66 -15.79
C ILE A 63 4.10 1.47 -15.84
N ALA A 64 3.98 2.37 -16.81
CA ALA A 64 2.76 3.12 -17.11
C ALA A 64 2.07 2.54 -18.35
N VAL A 65 0.75 2.40 -18.31
CA VAL A 65 -0.04 1.71 -19.35
C VAL A 65 -0.90 2.70 -20.13
N LYS A 66 -0.84 2.62 -21.47
CA LYS A 66 -1.55 3.51 -22.43
C LYS A 66 -3.08 3.55 -22.25
N ARG A 67 -3.68 2.42 -21.91
CA ARG A 67 -5.13 2.28 -21.68
C ARG A 67 -5.38 1.79 -20.26
N SER A 68 -5.33 2.69 -19.33
CA SER A 68 -6.06 2.53 -18.08
C SER A 68 -7.22 3.53 -18.14
N SER A 69 -8.44 3.11 -17.84
CA SER A 69 -9.44 4.08 -17.41
C SER A 69 -8.77 5.00 -16.41
N PRO A 70 -9.02 6.34 -16.48
CA PRO A 70 -8.47 7.26 -15.48
C PRO A 70 -8.60 6.58 -14.13
N SER A 71 -7.50 6.51 -13.41
CA SER A 71 -7.48 5.74 -12.16
C SER A 71 -8.68 6.16 -11.33
N LYS A 72 -9.62 5.24 -11.10
CA LYS A 72 -10.73 5.48 -10.15
C LYS A 72 -10.18 5.88 -8.77
N TYR A 73 -8.87 5.76 -8.61
CA TYR A 73 -8.10 5.93 -7.38
C TYR A 73 -7.52 7.33 -7.17
N ASN A 74 -7.72 8.28 -8.10
CA ASN A 74 -7.28 9.67 -7.95
C ASN A 74 -8.09 10.38 -6.85
N GLY A 75 -7.78 10.05 -5.59
CA GLY A 75 -8.30 10.74 -4.41
C GLY A 75 -9.78 10.49 -4.07
N ARG A 76 -10.51 9.67 -4.86
CA ARG A 76 -11.95 9.45 -4.68
C ARG A 76 -12.34 8.12 -4.05
N ILE A 77 -11.42 7.17 -3.94
CA ILE A 77 -11.69 5.86 -3.35
C ILE A 77 -10.90 5.70 -2.08
N THR A 78 -11.60 5.51 -0.98
CA THR A 78 -11.00 5.12 0.29
C THR A 78 -10.42 3.73 0.16
N PRO A 79 -9.12 3.51 0.46
CA PRO A 79 -8.51 2.20 0.41
C PRO A 79 -9.21 1.19 1.32
N PRO A 80 -9.17 -0.11 0.99
CA PRO A 80 -9.70 -1.16 1.86
C PRO A 80 -9.05 -1.11 3.26
N LEU A 81 -9.86 -1.26 4.29
CA LEU A 81 -9.41 -1.30 5.67
C LEU A 81 -9.25 -2.74 6.13
N THR A 82 -8.02 -3.20 6.30
CA THR A 82 -7.71 -4.48 6.95
C THR A 82 -6.83 -4.28 8.18
N ASN A 83 -6.80 -5.27 9.06
CA ASN A 83 -5.95 -5.19 10.27
C ASN A 83 -4.47 -5.09 9.92
N ARG A 84 -4.05 -5.75 8.83
CA ARG A 84 -2.65 -5.74 8.40
C ARG A 84 -2.18 -4.33 8.03
N GLU A 85 -2.90 -3.66 7.13
CA GLU A 85 -2.56 -2.30 6.70
C GLU A 85 -2.77 -1.29 7.83
N LEU A 86 -3.78 -1.49 8.70
CA LEU A 86 -3.96 -0.68 9.90
C LEU A 86 -2.74 -0.74 10.82
N PHE A 87 -2.28 -1.96 11.15
CA PHE A 87 -1.13 -2.12 12.04
C PHE A 87 0.16 -1.55 11.43
N LEU A 88 0.34 -1.69 10.11
CA LEU A 88 1.45 -1.09 9.39
C LEU A 88 1.35 0.43 9.34
N ARG A 89 0.15 1.01 9.14
CA ARG A 89 -0.06 2.47 9.20
C ARG A 89 0.42 3.04 10.54
N ASP A 90 0.15 2.32 11.60
CA ASP A 90 0.48 2.73 12.96
C ASP A 90 1.85 2.16 13.42
N ALA A 91 2.70 1.69 12.48
CA ALA A 91 4.06 1.17 12.74
C ALA A 91 4.11 0.02 13.77
N ASN A 92 3.05 -0.76 13.89
CA ASN A 92 2.85 -1.79 14.92
C ASN A 92 2.92 -1.24 16.36
N LEU A 93 2.67 0.05 16.54
CA LEU A 93 2.61 0.72 17.85
C LEU A 93 1.18 0.69 18.40
N CYS A 94 1.06 0.47 19.68
CA CYS A 94 -0.21 0.73 20.37
C CYS A 94 -0.43 2.25 20.47
N MET A 95 -1.50 2.77 19.89
CA MET A 95 -1.81 4.22 19.90
C MET A 95 -2.19 4.78 21.28
N TYR A 96 -2.25 3.93 22.30
CA TYR A 96 -2.49 4.36 23.68
C TYR A 96 -1.25 4.37 24.55
N CYS A 97 -0.44 3.31 24.53
CA CYS A 97 0.74 3.20 25.38
C CYS A 97 2.07 3.40 24.65
N GLY A 98 2.07 3.50 23.33
CA GLY A 98 3.29 3.70 22.52
C GLY A 98 4.17 2.47 22.38
N ASN A 99 3.84 1.37 23.00
CA ASN A 99 4.68 0.17 22.91
C ASN A 99 4.54 -0.48 21.54
N LYS A 100 5.70 -0.83 20.96
CA LYS A 100 5.76 -1.67 19.76
C LYS A 100 5.44 -3.11 20.14
N ASN A 101 4.52 -3.73 19.41
CA ASN A 101 4.04 -5.07 19.71
C ASN A 101 4.14 -5.98 18.49
N HIS A 102 4.28 -7.28 18.74
CA HIS A 102 4.14 -8.25 17.67
C HIS A 102 2.68 -8.26 17.15
N ILE A 103 2.50 -8.45 15.84
CA ILE A 103 1.20 -8.37 15.17
C ILE A 103 0.10 -9.25 15.81
N ILE A 104 0.47 -10.39 16.38
CA ILE A 104 -0.46 -11.31 17.07
C ILE A 104 -1.07 -10.69 18.33
N SER A 105 -0.36 -9.75 18.97
CA SER A 105 -0.79 -9.07 20.20
C SER A 105 -1.52 -7.76 19.93
N LEU A 106 -1.63 -7.39 18.65
CA LEU A 106 -2.32 -6.18 18.21
C LEU A 106 -3.78 -6.45 17.89
N THR A 107 -4.59 -5.45 18.10
CA THR A 107 -6.04 -5.46 17.84
C THR A 107 -6.43 -4.16 17.16
N ARG A 108 -7.50 -4.20 16.36
CA ARG A 108 -8.21 -2.99 15.91
C ARG A 108 -9.07 -2.49 17.05
N ASP A 109 -8.91 -1.25 17.39
CA ASP A 109 -9.80 -0.55 18.33
C ASP A 109 -10.52 0.59 17.64
N HIS A 110 -11.81 0.75 17.95
CA HIS A 110 -12.62 1.85 17.45
C HIS A 110 -12.57 3.01 18.44
N VAL A 111 -12.06 4.17 18.01
CA VAL A 111 -11.96 5.40 18.82
C VAL A 111 -13.30 5.74 19.42
N VAL A 112 -14.32 5.90 18.57
CA VAL A 112 -15.73 5.90 18.99
C VAL A 112 -16.25 4.47 18.85
N PRO A 113 -16.67 3.82 19.95
CA PRO A 113 -17.16 2.43 19.90
C PRO A 113 -18.33 2.25 18.94
N LEU A 114 -18.41 1.08 18.28
CA LEU A 114 -19.51 0.75 17.37
C LEU A 114 -20.88 0.87 18.05
N SER A 115 -21.00 0.44 19.31
CA SER A 115 -22.24 0.56 20.12
C SER A 115 -22.64 2.00 20.46
N LYS A 116 -21.72 2.96 20.22
CA LYS A 116 -21.99 4.41 20.42
C LYS A 116 -22.06 5.15 19.07
N GLY A 117 -22.35 4.43 17.97
CA GLY A 117 -22.50 5.02 16.64
C GLY A 117 -21.19 5.18 15.87
N GLY A 118 -20.07 4.73 16.40
CA GLY A 118 -18.80 4.67 15.66
C GLY A 118 -18.92 3.78 14.43
N LYS A 119 -18.09 4.05 13.40
CA LYS A 119 -18.05 3.27 12.15
C LYS A 119 -16.69 2.61 11.98
N ASP A 120 -16.66 1.47 11.26
CA ASP A 120 -15.40 0.79 10.91
C ASP A 120 -14.73 1.48 9.71
N LEU A 121 -14.12 2.63 9.97
CA LEU A 121 -13.46 3.49 8.98
C LEU A 121 -12.06 3.84 9.44
N TRP A 122 -11.16 4.08 8.50
CA TRP A 122 -9.78 4.51 8.74
C TRP A 122 -9.64 5.65 9.74
N SER A 123 -10.59 6.62 9.70
CA SER A 123 -10.62 7.78 10.60
C SER A 123 -11.14 7.47 12.01
N ASN A 124 -11.68 6.28 12.24
CA ASN A 124 -12.23 5.86 13.54
C ASN A 124 -11.54 4.63 14.12
N VAL A 125 -10.49 4.11 13.48
CA VAL A 125 -9.79 2.92 13.97
C VAL A 125 -8.33 3.21 14.22
N VAL A 126 -7.79 2.60 15.27
CA VAL A 126 -6.37 2.65 15.64
C VAL A 126 -5.86 1.27 16.03
N THR A 127 -4.54 1.12 15.95
CA THR A 127 -3.87 -0.06 16.49
C THR A 127 -3.77 0.04 18.01
N ALA A 128 -4.20 -0.99 18.71
CA ALA A 128 -4.09 -1.11 20.16
C ALA A 128 -3.54 -2.47 20.57
N CYS A 129 -2.72 -2.55 21.61
CA CYS A 129 -2.42 -3.82 22.24
C CYS A 129 -3.66 -4.34 23.01
N ARG A 130 -3.75 -5.65 23.20
CA ARG A 130 -4.91 -6.27 23.88
C ARG A 130 -5.21 -5.66 25.23
N ASN A 131 -4.19 -5.37 26.02
CA ASN A 131 -4.37 -4.79 27.38
C ASN A 131 -4.99 -3.39 27.32
N CYS A 132 -4.49 -2.52 26.44
CA CYS A 132 -5.06 -1.18 26.28
C CYS A 132 -6.48 -1.24 25.71
N ASN A 133 -6.73 -2.10 24.73
CA ASN A 133 -8.06 -2.27 24.14
C ASN A 133 -9.08 -2.74 25.19
N ILE A 134 -8.74 -3.74 26.00
CA ILE A 134 -9.58 -4.24 27.11
C ILE A 134 -9.81 -3.12 28.14
N ARG A 135 -8.74 -2.40 28.53
CA ARG A 135 -8.82 -1.32 29.52
C ARG A 135 -9.73 -0.16 29.04
N LYS A 136 -9.67 0.17 27.76
CA LYS A 136 -10.54 1.18 27.14
C LYS A 136 -11.99 0.69 27.12
N GLY A 137 -12.21 -0.55 26.73
CA GLY A 137 -13.53 -1.15 26.64
C GLY A 137 -14.47 -0.33 25.74
N ASN A 138 -15.75 -0.27 26.14
CA ASN A 138 -16.79 0.45 25.39
C ASN A 138 -16.85 1.95 25.75
N ARG A 139 -15.68 2.60 25.85
CA ARG A 139 -15.54 4.04 26.16
C ARG A 139 -14.78 4.74 25.06
N THR A 140 -15.02 6.04 24.89
CA THR A 140 -14.10 6.87 24.07
C THR A 140 -12.78 7.07 24.79
N PRO A 141 -11.69 7.47 24.10
CA PRO A 141 -10.40 7.77 24.73
C PRO A 141 -10.52 8.76 25.88
N GLU A 142 -11.34 9.79 25.73
CA GLU A 142 -11.59 10.81 26.75
C GLU A 142 -12.24 10.19 28.01
N ASN A 143 -13.31 9.43 27.83
CA ASN A 143 -14.03 8.78 28.93
C ASN A 143 -13.21 7.64 29.59
N ALA A 144 -12.22 7.11 28.88
CA ALA A 144 -11.30 6.11 29.42
C ALA A 144 -10.05 6.73 30.08
N HIS A 145 -9.87 8.05 29.95
CA HIS A 145 -8.63 8.76 30.32
C HIS A 145 -7.38 8.15 29.65
N MET A 146 -7.54 7.81 28.35
CA MET A 146 -6.51 7.17 27.55
C MET A 146 -6.30 7.97 26.25
N PRO A 147 -5.52 9.06 26.29
CA PRO A 147 -5.32 9.89 25.10
C PRO A 147 -4.63 9.10 23.99
N LEU A 148 -5.00 9.40 22.75
CA LEU A 148 -4.33 8.85 21.57
C LEU A 148 -3.00 9.56 21.34
N LEU A 149 -1.99 8.81 20.95
CA LEU A 149 -0.68 9.34 20.55
C LEU A 149 -0.71 10.05 19.20
N ALA A 150 -1.65 9.65 18.33
CA ALA A 150 -1.86 10.27 17.03
C ALA A 150 -3.33 10.17 16.61
N ILE A 151 -3.78 11.15 15.83
CA ILE A 151 -5.12 11.14 15.25
C ILE A 151 -5.15 10.14 14.08
N PRO A 152 -6.13 9.20 14.05
CA PRO A 152 -6.26 8.27 12.94
C PRO A 152 -6.59 9.00 11.63
N TYR A 153 -5.97 8.56 10.54
CA TYR A 153 -6.13 9.17 9.23
C TYR A 153 -6.46 8.13 8.15
N ILE A 154 -6.98 8.60 7.04
CA ILE A 154 -7.22 7.79 5.84
C ILE A 154 -5.96 7.85 4.99
N PRO A 155 -5.27 6.72 4.72
CA PRO A 155 -4.14 6.72 3.81
C PRO A 155 -4.60 7.05 2.39
N ASN A 156 -3.79 7.77 1.62
CA ASN A 156 -4.04 7.90 0.19
C ASN A 156 -3.69 6.59 -0.53
N TRP A 157 -3.97 6.53 -1.85
CA TRP A 157 -3.78 5.28 -2.59
C TRP A 157 -2.30 4.87 -2.71
N ALA A 158 -1.38 5.81 -2.87
CA ALA A 158 0.06 5.53 -2.91
C ALA A 158 0.57 5.02 -1.55
N GLU A 159 0.13 5.63 -0.47
CA GLU A 159 0.40 5.19 0.91
C GLU A 159 -0.14 3.77 1.15
N TYR A 160 -1.36 3.50 0.71
CA TYR A 160 -1.96 2.17 0.81
C TYR A 160 -1.18 1.11 0.02
N LEU A 161 -0.74 1.42 -1.20
CA LEU A 161 0.09 0.50 -1.98
C LEU A 161 1.41 0.20 -1.28
N ALA A 162 2.03 1.20 -0.64
CA ALA A 162 3.22 0.99 0.16
C ALA A 162 2.95 0.06 1.38
N LEU A 163 1.78 0.19 2.03
CA LEU A 163 1.36 -0.71 3.11
C LEU A 163 1.05 -2.13 2.63
N SER A 164 0.51 -2.28 1.42
CA SER A 164 -0.02 -3.55 0.92
C SER A 164 1.04 -4.53 0.43
N ASN A 165 2.26 -4.07 0.10
CA ASN A 165 3.35 -4.91 -0.41
C ASN A 165 4.47 -5.03 0.64
N ARG A 166 4.96 -6.26 0.86
CA ARG A 166 6.06 -6.55 1.82
C ARG A 166 7.46 -6.39 1.21
N LYS A 167 7.55 -6.44 -0.13
CA LYS A 167 8.83 -6.43 -0.86
C LYS A 167 8.76 -5.33 -1.92
N ILE A 168 8.96 -4.11 -1.50
CA ILE A 168 9.01 -2.94 -2.37
C ILE A 168 10.48 -2.66 -2.67
N LEU A 169 10.82 -2.47 -3.93
CA LEU A 169 12.16 -2.04 -4.34
C LEU A 169 12.39 -0.58 -3.98
N ALA A 170 13.64 -0.17 -3.84
CA ALA A 170 13.99 1.18 -3.41
C ALA A 170 13.41 2.25 -4.36
N ASP A 171 13.60 2.07 -5.66
CA ASP A 171 13.09 2.94 -6.72
C ASP A 171 11.56 3.05 -6.73
N GLN A 172 10.86 1.92 -6.53
CA GLN A 172 9.39 1.90 -6.39
C GLN A 172 8.93 2.67 -5.15
N MET A 173 9.64 2.50 -4.04
CA MET A 173 9.32 3.20 -2.81
C MET A 173 9.57 4.70 -2.94
N ASP A 174 10.69 5.08 -3.56
CA ASP A 174 11.02 6.49 -3.77
C ASP A 174 9.99 7.15 -4.70
N PHE A 175 9.55 6.44 -5.75
CA PHE A 175 8.44 6.91 -6.59
C PHE A 175 7.14 7.08 -5.79
N LEU A 176 6.74 6.09 -4.98
CA LEU A 176 5.51 6.19 -4.18
C LEU A 176 5.56 7.34 -3.17
N LYS A 177 6.73 7.57 -2.54
CA LYS A 177 6.91 8.67 -1.57
C LYS A 177 6.63 10.05 -2.16
N THR A 178 6.91 10.26 -3.45
CA THR A 178 6.60 11.55 -4.11
C THR A 178 5.11 11.87 -4.13
N GLN A 179 4.27 10.85 -3.96
CA GLN A 179 2.80 10.95 -4.02
C GLN A 179 2.13 10.81 -2.65
N PHE A 180 2.90 10.72 -1.58
CA PHE A 180 2.36 10.71 -0.22
C PHE A 180 1.81 12.08 0.17
N SER A 181 0.85 12.09 1.08
CA SER A 181 0.15 13.31 1.55
C SER A 181 1.02 14.26 2.38
N GLY A 182 2.34 14.14 2.35
CA GLY A 182 3.28 14.98 3.13
C GLY A 182 3.36 14.61 4.62
N ARG A 183 2.62 13.61 5.05
CA ARG A 183 2.71 13.08 6.43
C ARG A 183 3.94 12.18 6.54
N LYS A 184 4.68 12.32 7.65
CA LYS A 184 5.76 11.37 7.96
C LYS A 184 5.15 10.00 8.24
N ILE A 185 5.26 9.09 7.29
CA ILE A 185 4.82 7.72 7.44
C ILE A 185 5.97 6.94 8.07
N SER A 186 5.85 6.62 9.35
CA SER A 186 6.92 6.03 10.18
C SER A 186 7.13 4.51 9.98
N PHE A 187 6.40 3.86 9.08
CA PHE A 187 6.56 2.42 8.84
C PHE A 187 7.68 2.06 7.85
N ILE A 188 8.40 3.04 7.33
CA ILE A 188 9.52 2.85 6.41
C ILE A 188 10.81 3.10 7.17
N GLY A 189 11.16 2.20 8.02
CA GLY A 189 12.41 2.23 8.74
C GLY A 189 12.87 0.81 9.03
N ASN A 190 13.93 0.43 8.35
CA ASN A 190 14.81 -0.73 8.53
C ASN A 190 14.22 -2.09 8.25
#